data_3a4b2ce7d19850c460ed065d56c0ad46
#
_entry.id   3a4b2ce7d19850c460ed065d56c0ad46
#
_cell.length_a   1.000
_cell.length_b   1.000
_cell.length_c   1.000
_cell.angle_alpha   90.00
_cell.angle_beta   90.00
_cell.angle_gamma   90.00
#
_symmetry.space_group_name_H-M   'P 1'
#
loop_
_entity.id
_entity.type
_entity.pdbx_description
1 polymer ?
#
loop_
_entity_poly.entity_id
_entity_poly.type
_entity_poly.pdbx_seq_one_letter_code
_entity_poly.pdbx_strand_id
1 'polypeptide(L)'
;MGRSVNQLSGGEWQRVRLAAVVLQIHPDANPVGQLLLLDEPMNSLDVAQQNALDRVLHHLCQAGIAIVMSSHDLNHTLRHAHKAWLLKRGKLIACGRREEVLTPSYLAQAYGLRFRRLDVEGHPTLISAT
;
A
#
# COMPACT_ATOMS: atom_id res chain seq x y z
N MET A 1 -12.37 23.90 -11.91
CA MET A 1 -11.15 23.83 -11.12
C MET A 1 -10.33 25.09 -11.33
N GLY A 2 -9.91 25.72 -10.25
CA GLY A 2 -9.23 27.02 -10.33
C GLY A 2 -7.73 26.98 -10.57
N ARG A 3 -7.13 25.79 -10.73
CA ARG A 3 -5.69 25.65 -10.97
C ARG A 3 -5.41 24.90 -12.25
N SER A 4 -4.38 25.35 -12.97
CA SER A 4 -3.84 24.52 -14.03
C SER A 4 -3.07 23.33 -13.44
N VAL A 5 -2.92 22.29 -14.23
CA VAL A 5 -2.21 21.08 -13.84
C VAL A 5 -0.75 21.40 -13.43
N ASN A 6 -0.12 22.36 -14.10
CA ASN A 6 1.27 22.74 -13.83
C ASN A 6 1.47 23.46 -12.49
N GLN A 7 0.39 23.89 -11.83
CA GLN A 7 0.46 24.59 -10.56
C GLN A 7 0.22 23.67 -9.37
N LEU A 8 -0.07 22.39 -9.61
CA LEU A 8 -0.31 21.42 -8.56
C LEU A 8 1.01 20.97 -7.92
N SER A 9 1.00 20.79 -6.60
CA SER A 9 2.12 20.15 -5.89
C SER A 9 2.21 18.68 -6.28
N GLY A 10 3.35 18.03 -5.96
CA GLY A 10 3.53 16.60 -6.20
C GLY A 10 2.44 15.74 -5.55
N GLY A 11 2.04 16.06 -4.29
CA GLY A 11 0.97 15.35 -3.61
C GLY A 11 -0.41 15.60 -4.23
N GLU A 12 -0.68 16.83 -4.65
CA GLU A 12 -1.92 17.16 -5.35
C GLU A 12 -2.02 16.39 -6.69
N TRP A 13 -0.91 16.34 -7.43
CA TRP A 13 -0.82 15.59 -8.68
C TRP A 13 -1.14 14.12 -8.46
N GLN A 14 -0.54 13.52 -7.46
CA GLN A 14 -0.76 12.11 -7.16
C GLN A 14 -2.22 11.85 -6.82
N ARG A 15 -2.85 12.71 -6.03
CA ARG A 15 -4.27 12.57 -5.69
C ARG A 15 -5.17 12.67 -6.92
N VAL A 16 -4.88 13.59 -7.83
CA VAL A 16 -5.64 13.72 -9.09
C VAL A 16 -5.51 12.44 -9.93
N ARG A 17 -4.29 11.93 -10.06
CA ARG A 17 -4.05 10.68 -10.80
C ARG A 17 -4.76 9.50 -10.18
N LEU A 18 -4.70 9.36 -8.86
CA LEU A 18 -5.37 8.27 -8.15
C LEU A 18 -6.88 8.35 -8.27
N ALA A 19 -7.44 9.55 -8.17
CA ALA A 19 -8.87 9.75 -8.36
C ALA A 19 -9.30 9.33 -9.77
N ALA A 20 -8.53 9.68 -10.80
CA ALA A 20 -8.82 9.30 -12.17
C ALA A 20 -8.75 7.78 -12.36
N VAL A 21 -7.75 7.12 -11.77
CA VAL A 21 -7.60 5.66 -11.84
C VAL A 21 -8.76 4.97 -11.12
N VAL A 22 -9.13 5.43 -9.94
CA VAL A 22 -10.26 4.87 -9.17
C VAL A 22 -11.56 4.99 -9.95
N LEU A 23 -11.82 6.12 -10.62
CA LEU A 23 -13.01 6.29 -11.45
C LEU A 23 -13.02 5.32 -12.62
N GLN A 24 -11.88 5.02 -13.20
CA GLN A 24 -11.80 4.06 -14.31
C GLN A 24 -12.13 2.64 -13.90
N ILE A 25 -11.81 2.26 -12.66
CA ILE A 25 -11.89 0.87 -12.21
C ILE A 25 -13.07 0.62 -11.27
N HIS A 26 -13.66 1.64 -10.68
CA HIS A 26 -14.77 1.47 -9.75
C HIS A 26 -15.96 0.81 -10.46
N PRO A 27 -16.62 -0.19 -9.83
CA PRO A 27 -17.70 -0.95 -10.48
C PRO A 27 -18.84 -0.09 -11.00
N ASP A 28 -19.18 0.99 -10.32
CA ASP A 28 -20.27 1.89 -10.72
C ASP A 28 -19.90 2.73 -11.96
N ALA A 29 -18.60 3.10 -12.07
CA ALA A 29 -18.11 3.89 -13.19
C ALA A 29 -17.63 3.00 -14.36
N ASN A 30 -17.08 1.81 -14.05
CA ASN A 30 -16.56 0.86 -15.02
C ASN A 30 -16.77 -0.57 -14.52
N PRO A 31 -17.92 -1.20 -14.83
CA PRO A 31 -18.23 -2.53 -14.30
C PRO A 31 -17.28 -3.64 -14.72
N VAL A 32 -16.46 -3.44 -15.75
CA VAL A 32 -15.49 -4.44 -16.21
C VAL A 32 -14.13 -4.29 -15.54
N GLY A 33 -13.89 -3.22 -14.79
CA GLY A 33 -12.64 -3.04 -14.04
C GLY A 33 -12.62 -3.95 -12.82
N GLN A 34 -11.65 -4.89 -12.75
CA GLN A 34 -11.56 -5.87 -11.68
C GLN A 34 -10.21 -5.89 -10.97
N LEU A 35 -9.22 -5.22 -11.50
CA LEU A 35 -7.86 -5.19 -10.97
C LEU A 35 -7.31 -3.78 -10.99
N LEU A 36 -6.79 -3.34 -9.85
CA LEU A 36 -6.15 -2.05 -9.69
C LEU A 36 -4.68 -2.27 -9.33
N LEU A 37 -3.78 -1.72 -10.15
CA LEU A 37 -2.34 -1.76 -9.91
C LEU A 37 -1.87 -0.37 -9.53
N LEU A 38 -1.21 -0.24 -8.37
CA LEU A 38 -0.70 1.03 -7.86
C LEU A 38 0.78 0.91 -7.53
N ASP A 39 1.55 1.89 -7.95
CA ASP A 39 2.98 1.97 -7.65
C ASP A 39 3.22 3.03 -6.58
N GLU A 40 3.53 2.58 -5.36
CA GLU A 40 3.78 3.42 -4.19
C GLU A 40 2.77 4.56 -4.03
N PRO A 41 1.47 4.23 -3.92
CA PRO A 41 0.42 5.25 -3.93
C PRO A 41 0.44 6.16 -2.71
N MET A 42 1.12 5.75 -1.62
CA MET A 42 1.20 6.53 -0.38
C MET A 42 2.29 7.60 -0.40
N ASN A 43 3.19 7.55 -1.39
CA ASN A 43 4.26 8.53 -1.50
C ASN A 43 3.70 9.95 -1.67
N SER A 44 4.31 10.89 -0.97
CA SER A 44 3.94 12.31 -1.00
C SER A 44 2.58 12.64 -0.38
N LEU A 45 1.96 11.66 0.31
CA LEU A 45 0.71 11.89 1.05
C LEU A 45 1.00 12.08 2.53
N ASP A 46 0.30 13.01 3.18
CA ASP A 46 0.34 13.12 4.63
C ASP A 46 -0.52 12.03 5.30
N VAL A 47 -0.51 11.97 6.62
CA VAL A 47 -1.22 10.93 7.37
C VAL A 47 -2.73 10.96 7.10
N ALA A 48 -3.33 12.13 7.04
CA ALA A 48 -4.76 12.25 6.78
C ALA A 48 -5.11 11.79 5.36
N GLN A 49 -4.27 12.12 4.39
CA GLN A 49 -4.44 11.71 3.00
C GLN A 49 -4.24 10.20 2.83
N GLN A 50 -3.25 9.62 3.52
CA GLN A 50 -3.03 8.18 3.51
C GLN A 50 -4.24 7.44 4.09
N ASN A 51 -4.79 7.91 5.19
CA ASN A 51 -5.98 7.31 5.80
C ASN A 51 -7.19 7.40 4.87
N ALA A 52 -7.35 8.51 4.17
CA ALA A 52 -8.43 8.66 3.21
C ALA A 52 -8.28 7.67 2.04
N LEU A 53 -7.06 7.51 1.54
CA LEU A 53 -6.79 6.54 0.47
C LEU A 53 -7.02 5.11 0.95
N ASP A 54 -6.58 4.76 2.16
CA ASP A 54 -6.82 3.43 2.71
C ASP A 54 -8.32 3.10 2.78
N ARG A 55 -9.14 4.06 3.16
CA ARG A 55 -10.60 3.86 3.18
C ARG A 55 -11.16 3.60 1.79
N VAL A 56 -10.69 4.34 0.81
CA VAL A 56 -11.10 4.14 -0.60
C VAL A 56 -10.68 2.76 -1.08
N LEU A 57 -9.43 2.37 -0.84
CA LEU A 57 -8.93 1.07 -1.26
C LEU A 57 -9.68 -0.08 -0.58
N HIS A 58 -9.95 0.07 0.71
CA HIS A 58 -10.73 -0.93 1.45
C HIS A 58 -12.15 -1.07 0.88
N HIS A 59 -12.79 0.05 0.58
CA HIS A 59 -14.11 0.05 -0.05
C HIS A 59 -14.10 -0.66 -1.41
N LEU A 60 -13.08 -0.40 -2.22
CA LEU A 60 -12.93 -1.07 -3.51
C LEU A 60 -12.73 -2.58 -3.35
N CYS A 61 -11.93 -3.01 -2.37
CA CYS A 61 -11.77 -4.43 -2.08
C CYS A 61 -13.09 -5.08 -1.68
N GLN A 62 -13.90 -4.40 -0.87
CA GLN A 62 -15.23 -4.92 -0.50
C GLN A 62 -16.16 -5.01 -1.69
N ALA A 63 -15.97 -4.17 -2.71
CA ALA A 63 -16.73 -4.22 -3.95
C ALA A 63 -16.23 -5.30 -4.92
N GLY A 64 -15.24 -6.09 -4.54
CA GLY A 64 -14.73 -7.20 -5.34
C GLY A 64 -13.56 -6.86 -6.26
N ILE A 65 -12.96 -5.69 -6.10
CA ILE A 65 -11.79 -5.30 -6.89
C ILE A 65 -10.53 -5.80 -6.21
N ALA A 66 -9.68 -6.51 -6.96
CA ALA A 66 -8.36 -6.88 -6.49
C ALA A 66 -7.40 -5.70 -6.61
N ILE A 67 -6.62 -5.44 -5.56
CA ILE A 67 -5.67 -4.34 -5.54
C ILE A 67 -4.28 -4.92 -5.30
N VAL A 68 -3.34 -4.56 -6.18
CA VAL A 68 -1.92 -4.85 -6.00
C VAL A 68 -1.18 -3.53 -5.96
N MET A 69 -0.44 -3.30 -4.89
CA MET A 69 0.31 -2.06 -4.74
C MET A 69 1.72 -2.33 -4.24
N SER A 70 2.67 -1.56 -4.75
CA SER A 70 4.01 -1.57 -4.19
C SER A 70 4.07 -0.63 -2.98
N SER A 71 4.92 -0.98 -2.02
CA SER A 71 5.11 -0.17 -0.82
C SER A 71 6.45 -0.53 -0.18
N HIS A 72 7.07 0.46 0.46
CA HIS A 72 8.22 0.23 1.33
C HIS A 72 7.91 0.51 2.80
N ASP A 73 6.65 0.78 3.12
CA ASP A 73 6.20 0.95 4.50
C ASP A 73 5.71 -0.38 5.05
N LEU A 74 6.57 -1.03 5.83
CA LEU A 74 6.32 -2.38 6.36
C LEU A 74 5.16 -2.39 7.36
N ASN A 75 5.06 -1.37 8.20
CA ASN A 75 3.99 -1.31 9.20
C ASN A 75 2.63 -1.07 8.56
N HIS A 76 2.57 -0.24 7.54
CA HIS A 76 1.35 -0.04 6.77
C HIS A 76 0.92 -1.35 6.12
N THR A 77 1.85 -2.04 5.49
CA THR A 77 1.58 -3.33 4.84
C THR A 77 1.09 -4.37 5.85
N LEU A 78 1.73 -4.45 7.01
CA LEU A 78 1.35 -5.40 8.05
C LEU A 78 -0.05 -5.14 8.58
N ARG A 79 -0.51 -3.90 8.58
CA ARG A 79 -1.86 -3.56 9.05
C ARG A 79 -2.95 -3.71 8.00
N HIS A 80 -2.65 -3.42 6.75
CA HIS A 80 -3.67 -3.26 5.72
C HIS A 80 -3.70 -4.34 4.63
N ALA A 81 -2.57 -4.98 4.34
CA ALA A 81 -2.52 -6.00 3.31
C ALA A 81 -3.15 -7.31 3.79
N HIS A 82 -3.79 -8.03 2.89
CA HIS A 82 -4.21 -9.41 3.15
C HIS A 82 -3.05 -10.37 2.90
N LYS A 83 -2.37 -10.17 1.77
CA LYS A 83 -1.20 -10.95 1.37
C LYS A 83 -0.07 -10.01 1.01
N ALA A 84 1.14 -10.52 1.08
CA ALA A 84 2.33 -9.75 0.73
C ALA A 84 3.29 -10.59 -0.11
N TRP A 85 4.01 -9.91 -0.98
CA TRP A 85 5.13 -10.47 -1.73
C TRP A 85 6.37 -9.68 -1.32
N LEU A 86 7.33 -10.37 -0.75
CA LEU A 86 8.59 -9.76 -0.32
C LEU A 86 9.63 -10.01 -1.40
N LEU A 87 10.12 -8.95 -2.00
CA LEU A 87 11.04 -9.00 -3.13
C LEU A 87 12.39 -8.40 -2.76
N LYS A 88 13.45 -8.96 -3.32
CA LYS A 88 14.79 -8.40 -3.22
C LYS A 88 15.53 -8.62 -4.55
N ARG A 89 15.99 -7.52 -5.14
CA ARG A 89 16.76 -7.55 -6.40
C ARG A 89 16.04 -8.35 -7.49
N GLY A 90 14.73 -8.15 -7.63
CA GLY A 90 13.93 -8.83 -8.63
C GLY A 90 13.59 -10.27 -8.31
N LYS A 91 13.96 -10.78 -7.13
CA LYS A 91 13.66 -12.15 -6.72
C LYS A 91 12.62 -12.17 -5.59
N LEU A 92 11.75 -13.14 -5.63
CA LEU A 92 10.76 -13.37 -4.60
C LEU A 92 11.40 -14.09 -3.41
N ILE A 93 11.41 -13.45 -2.25
CA ILE A 93 11.90 -14.06 -1.00
C ILE A 93 10.80 -14.84 -0.31
N ALA A 94 9.60 -14.26 -0.23
CA ALA A 94 8.46 -14.90 0.42
C ALA A 94 7.18 -14.33 -0.14
N CYS A 95 6.12 -15.15 -0.16
CA CYS A 95 4.79 -14.72 -0.51
C CYS A 95 3.77 -15.49 0.33
N GLY A 96 2.65 -14.86 0.63
CA GLY A 96 1.60 -15.46 1.44
C GLY A 96 0.91 -14.41 2.28
N ARG A 97 0.33 -14.86 3.40
CA ARG A 97 -0.32 -13.96 4.34
C ARG A 97 0.68 -12.98 4.93
N ARG A 98 0.25 -11.76 5.16
CA ARG A 98 1.12 -10.69 5.69
C ARG A 98 1.85 -11.11 6.96
N GLU A 99 1.19 -11.79 7.87
CA GLU A 99 1.80 -12.21 9.14
C GLU A 99 2.90 -13.26 8.94
N GLU A 100 2.78 -14.07 7.91
CA GLU A 100 3.75 -15.13 7.59
C GLU A 100 4.95 -14.60 6.80
N VAL A 101 4.74 -13.54 6.03
CA VAL A 101 5.79 -12.94 5.17
C VAL A 101 6.59 -11.89 5.91
N LEU A 102 5.92 -11.03 6.68
CA LEU A 102 6.55 -9.91 7.37
C LEU A 102 7.06 -10.34 8.75
N THR A 103 7.94 -11.32 8.75
CA THR A 103 8.60 -11.85 9.96
C THR A 103 10.00 -11.28 10.09
N PRO A 104 10.55 -11.21 11.31
CA PRO A 104 11.95 -10.79 11.49
C PRO A 104 12.93 -11.58 10.63
N SER A 105 12.72 -12.88 10.46
CA SER A 105 13.60 -13.74 9.67
C SER A 105 13.62 -13.35 8.18
N TYR A 106 12.46 -13.26 7.55
CA TYR A 106 12.37 -12.88 6.13
C TYR A 106 12.81 -11.44 5.92
N LEU A 107 12.48 -10.54 6.84
CA LEU A 107 12.88 -9.13 6.72
C LEU A 107 14.39 -8.96 6.87
N ALA A 108 15.03 -9.77 7.72
CA ALA A 108 16.50 -9.78 7.80
C ALA A 108 17.12 -10.23 6.47
N GLN A 109 16.55 -11.22 5.81
CA GLN A 109 17.02 -11.65 4.49
C GLN A 109 16.85 -10.54 3.44
N ALA A 110 15.71 -9.85 3.47
CA ALA A 110 15.40 -8.84 2.47
C ALA A 110 16.21 -7.55 2.65
N TYR A 111 16.38 -7.10 3.88
CA TYR A 111 16.96 -5.78 4.19
C TYR A 111 18.34 -5.83 4.80
N GLY A 112 18.81 -6.99 5.24
CA GLY A 112 20.09 -7.10 5.95
C GLY A 112 20.09 -6.45 7.33
N LEU A 113 18.92 -6.29 7.92
CA LEU A 113 18.72 -5.63 9.21
C LEU A 113 17.98 -6.56 10.17
N ARG A 114 18.21 -6.38 11.45
CA ARG A 114 17.41 -7.05 12.46
C ARG A 114 16.09 -6.34 12.65
N PHE A 115 15.02 -7.10 12.72
CA PHE A 115 13.69 -6.59 13.02
C PHE A 115 13.13 -7.27 14.26
N ARG A 116 12.30 -6.53 14.99
CA ARG A 116 11.50 -7.06 16.08
C ARG A 116 10.04 -6.81 15.77
N ARG A 117 9.21 -7.78 16.10
CA ARG A 117 7.76 -7.66 15.94
C ARG A 117 7.17 -7.57 17.34
N LEU A 118 6.53 -6.45 17.62
CA LEU A 118 5.92 -6.15 18.90
C LEU A 118 4.42 -5.99 18.74
N ASP A 119 3.69 -6.22 19.82
CA ASP A 119 2.28 -5.90 19.88
C ASP A 119 2.13 -4.57 20.59
N VAL A 120 1.56 -3.58 19.92
CA VAL A 120 1.30 -2.25 20.48
C VAL A 120 -0.20 -2.03 20.46
N GLU A 121 -0.81 -2.08 21.62
CA GLU A 121 -2.26 -1.89 21.78
C GLU A 121 -3.08 -2.81 20.87
N GLY A 122 -2.68 -4.09 20.77
CA GLY A 122 -3.36 -5.08 19.94
C GLY A 122 -2.98 -5.05 18.47
N HIS A 123 -2.03 -4.19 18.07
CA HIS A 123 -1.57 -4.08 16.69
C HIS A 123 -0.14 -4.57 16.54
N PRO A 124 0.13 -5.53 15.63
CA PRO A 124 1.50 -5.94 15.36
C PRO A 124 2.29 -4.79 14.74
N THR A 125 3.48 -4.57 15.25
CA THR A 125 4.34 -3.45 14.84
C THR A 125 5.76 -3.95 14.66
N LEU A 126 6.39 -3.54 13.56
CA LEU A 126 7.76 -3.88 13.23
C LEU A 126 8.69 -2.73 13.58
N ILE A 127 9.78 -3.05 14.26
CA ILE A 127 10.84 -2.11 14.62
C ILE A 127 12.17 -2.67 14.12
N SER A 128 12.93 -1.86 13.39
CA SER A 128 14.30 -2.24 13.04
C SER A 128 15.19 -2.04 14.27
N ALA A 129 15.94 -3.06 14.61
CA ALA A 129 16.91 -3.00 15.69
C ALA A 129 18.28 -2.64 15.11
N THR A 130 18.88 -1.59 15.66
CA THR A 130 20.23 -1.19 15.31
C THR A 130 21.26 -1.93 16.17
#